data_3fc86ec72a6041b6ae48da22ed134955
#
_entry.id   3fc86ec72a6041b6ae48da22ed134955
#
_cell.length_a   1.000
_cell.length_b   1.000
_cell.length_c   1.000
_cell.angle_alpha   90.00
_cell.angle_beta   90.00
_cell.angle_gamma   90.00
#
_symmetry.space_group_name_H-M   'P 1'
#
loop_
_entity.id
_entity.type
_entity.pdbx_description
1 polymer ?
#
loop_
_entity_poly.entity_id
_entity_poly.type
_entity_poly.pdbx_seq_one_letter_code
_entity_poly.pdbx_strand_id
1 'polypeptide(L)'
;KISETKLKELFERNKNLFVEEFKSIDYAEISPLKLIGKNEIDETFFKKIDAMENKVLDGQEFKETINENNLIPISIKNININKLDKNKKKVEVIPDELFKKFYAIKNENSPEIIKIKNKFYLAQVSSVEKISKKISDPDVSKSLKAQLNFQNKIESNSSILKDISMGAFDKDKINIFAEKNNLIVKNDVISDLKQNKIFTEGIIKRIFLLKNGETSLITNSTLSKNYLIYAADTKYKNLSK
;
A
#
# COMPACT_ATOMS: atom_id res chain seq x y z
N LYS A 1 20.47 -4.93 15.01
CA LYS A 1 20.28 -3.46 15.03
C LYS A 1 20.32 -2.95 13.58
N ILE A 2 19.37 -2.14 13.14
CA ILE A 2 19.38 -1.58 11.78
C ILE A 2 20.46 -0.49 11.73
N SER A 3 21.33 -0.55 10.72
CA SER A 3 22.38 0.45 10.50
C SER A 3 21.75 1.74 9.91
N GLU A 4 22.10 2.88 10.50
CA GLU A 4 21.66 4.20 9.97
C GLU A 4 22.23 4.46 8.57
N THR A 5 23.44 3.98 8.30
CA THR A 5 24.06 4.08 6.96
C THR A 5 23.23 3.35 5.92
N LYS A 6 22.83 2.08 6.21
CA LYS A 6 21.95 1.31 5.31
C LYS A 6 20.58 1.96 5.12
N LEU A 7 20.03 2.63 6.15
CA LEU A 7 18.78 3.38 6.04
C LEU A 7 18.92 4.56 5.08
N LYS A 8 20.02 5.32 5.18
CA LYS A 8 20.29 6.45 4.29
C LYS A 8 20.48 6.01 2.84
N GLU A 9 21.27 4.96 2.62
CA GLU A 9 21.49 4.39 1.29
C GLU A 9 20.19 3.90 0.66
N LEU A 10 19.35 3.21 1.43
CA LEU A 10 18.06 2.73 0.95
C LEU A 10 17.10 3.87 0.63
N PHE A 11 17.10 4.93 1.45
CA PHE A 11 16.33 6.15 1.19
C PHE A 11 16.76 6.81 -0.12
N GLU A 12 18.05 7.05 -0.32
CA GLU A 12 18.54 7.72 -1.54
C GLU A 12 18.22 6.92 -2.81
N ARG A 13 18.34 5.57 -2.76
CA ARG A 13 17.96 4.69 -3.88
C ARG A 13 16.46 4.78 -4.23
N ASN A 14 15.62 5.01 -3.23
CA ASN A 14 14.16 4.99 -3.37
C ASN A 14 13.52 6.38 -3.21
N LYS A 15 14.30 7.45 -3.25
CA LYS A 15 13.86 8.82 -2.96
C LYS A 15 12.63 9.23 -3.77
N ASN A 16 12.56 8.80 -5.02
CA ASN A 16 11.44 9.09 -5.92
C ASN A 16 10.12 8.44 -5.49
N LEU A 17 10.17 7.41 -4.64
CA LEU A 17 8.97 6.77 -4.09
C LEU A 17 8.42 7.48 -2.85
N PHE A 18 9.26 8.34 -2.23
CA PHE A 18 8.89 9.09 -1.03
C PHE A 18 8.52 10.52 -1.40
N VAL A 19 7.43 10.63 -2.17
CA VAL A 19 6.88 11.91 -2.62
C VAL A 19 5.43 12.00 -2.16
N GLU A 20 5.03 13.16 -1.68
CA GLU A 20 3.65 13.48 -1.36
C GLU A 20 3.12 14.45 -2.40
N GLU A 21 1.99 14.13 -3.00
CA GLU A 21 1.33 14.97 -4.01
C GLU A 21 0.24 15.81 -3.34
N PHE A 22 0.28 17.09 -3.61
CA PHE A 22 -0.73 18.07 -3.22
C PHE A 22 -1.37 18.65 -4.47
N LYS A 23 -2.69 18.66 -4.50
CA LYS A 23 -3.47 19.27 -5.59
C LYS A 23 -4.20 20.50 -5.08
N SER A 24 -4.30 21.51 -5.92
CA SER A 24 -5.28 22.57 -5.78
C SER A 24 -6.44 22.28 -6.72
N ILE A 25 -7.66 22.34 -6.20
CA ILE A 25 -8.88 21.95 -6.92
C ILE A 25 -9.84 23.14 -6.90
N ASP A 26 -10.25 23.56 -8.07
CA ASP A 26 -11.32 24.53 -8.22
C ASP A 26 -12.57 23.81 -8.74
N TYR A 27 -13.71 24.09 -8.15
CA TYR A 27 -14.97 23.48 -8.58
C TYR A 27 -16.16 24.40 -8.35
N ALA A 28 -17.25 24.15 -9.07
CA ALA A 28 -18.55 24.80 -8.86
C ALA A 28 -19.68 23.79 -9.03
N GLU A 29 -20.71 23.88 -8.19
CA GLU A 29 -21.94 23.09 -8.38
C GLU A 29 -22.80 23.74 -9.48
N ILE A 30 -23.21 22.93 -10.45
CA ILE A 30 -24.10 23.31 -11.53
C ILE A 30 -25.51 22.92 -11.12
N SER A 31 -26.28 23.88 -10.59
CA SER A 31 -27.65 23.63 -10.19
C SER A 31 -28.65 24.03 -11.29
N PRO A 32 -29.78 23.32 -11.41
CA PRO A 32 -30.82 23.68 -12.40
C PRO A 32 -31.32 25.11 -12.21
N LEU A 33 -31.52 25.54 -10.96
CA LEU A 33 -31.94 26.89 -10.66
C LEU A 33 -31.04 27.97 -11.26
N LYS A 34 -29.71 27.77 -11.15
CA LYS A 34 -28.73 28.74 -11.68
C LYS A 34 -28.60 28.65 -13.20
N LEU A 35 -28.65 27.44 -13.76
CA LEU A 35 -28.40 27.23 -15.17
C LEU A 35 -29.61 27.55 -16.06
N ILE A 36 -30.86 27.23 -15.60
CA ILE A 36 -32.09 27.35 -16.37
C ILE A 36 -33.23 28.08 -15.64
N GLY A 37 -32.98 28.61 -14.42
CA GLY A 37 -33.99 29.33 -13.63
C GLY A 37 -35.10 28.46 -13.04
N LYS A 38 -34.97 27.13 -13.04
CA LYS A 38 -35.93 26.15 -12.51
C LYS A 38 -35.27 25.25 -11.48
N ASN A 39 -36.06 24.68 -10.57
CA ASN A 39 -35.53 23.73 -9.56
C ASN A 39 -35.45 22.30 -10.07
N GLU A 40 -36.10 21.96 -11.17
CA GLU A 40 -36.15 20.60 -11.71
C GLU A 40 -35.15 20.37 -12.81
N ILE A 41 -34.60 19.15 -12.86
CA ILE A 41 -33.76 18.69 -13.93
C ILE A 41 -34.66 18.24 -15.08
N ASP A 42 -34.64 18.97 -16.17
CA ASP A 42 -35.41 18.68 -17.39
C ASP A 42 -34.50 18.57 -18.63
N GLU A 43 -35.07 18.34 -19.78
CA GLU A 43 -34.36 18.25 -21.07
C GLU A 43 -33.56 19.52 -21.38
N THR A 44 -34.10 20.70 -20.97
CA THR A 44 -33.42 21.99 -21.17
C THR A 44 -32.14 22.07 -20.34
N PHE A 45 -32.19 21.55 -19.11
CA PHE A 45 -31.00 21.45 -18.25
C PHE A 45 -29.92 20.57 -18.89
N PHE A 46 -30.30 19.39 -19.37
CA PHE A 46 -29.32 18.49 -20.01
C PHE A 46 -28.72 19.10 -21.29
N LYS A 47 -29.55 19.74 -22.14
CA LYS A 47 -29.02 20.45 -23.32
C LYS A 47 -28.00 21.54 -22.95
N LYS A 48 -28.18 22.22 -21.83
CA LYS A 48 -27.23 23.22 -21.33
C LYS A 48 -25.96 22.57 -20.79
N ILE A 49 -26.06 21.44 -20.09
CA ILE A 49 -24.90 20.66 -19.63
C ILE A 49 -24.09 20.18 -20.83
N ASP A 50 -24.74 19.57 -21.83
CA ASP A 50 -24.06 19.07 -23.04
C ASP A 50 -23.37 20.21 -23.81
N ALA A 51 -24.02 21.38 -23.92
CA ALA A 51 -23.42 22.55 -24.55
C ALA A 51 -22.19 23.07 -23.77
N MET A 52 -22.23 23.04 -22.44
CA MET A 52 -21.10 23.41 -21.57
C MET A 52 -19.98 22.40 -21.70
N GLU A 53 -20.30 21.09 -21.71
CA GLU A 53 -19.33 20.01 -21.86
C GLU A 53 -18.60 20.11 -23.19
N ASN A 54 -19.32 20.33 -24.29
CA ASN A 54 -18.73 20.54 -25.62
C ASN A 54 -17.75 21.73 -25.63
N LYS A 55 -18.12 22.85 -25.05
CA LYS A 55 -17.23 24.02 -24.95
C LYS A 55 -15.96 23.74 -24.15
N VAL A 56 -16.11 23.01 -23.04
CA VAL A 56 -14.97 22.57 -22.21
C VAL A 56 -14.07 21.61 -22.99
N LEU A 57 -14.65 20.67 -23.74
CA LEU A 57 -13.88 19.76 -24.62
C LEU A 57 -13.17 20.51 -25.76
N ASP A 58 -13.78 21.59 -26.26
CA ASP A 58 -13.19 22.47 -27.26
C ASP A 58 -12.10 23.42 -26.67
N GLY A 59 -11.81 23.30 -25.36
CA GLY A 59 -10.74 24.02 -24.70
C GLY A 59 -11.15 25.27 -23.92
N GLN A 60 -12.46 25.50 -23.68
CA GLN A 60 -12.90 26.62 -22.85
C GLN A 60 -12.36 26.47 -21.42
N GLU A 61 -11.76 27.55 -20.90
CA GLU A 61 -11.17 27.58 -19.56
C GLU A 61 -12.26 27.55 -18.45
N PHE A 62 -11.87 27.06 -17.28
CA PHE A 62 -12.73 27.01 -16.09
C PHE A 62 -13.33 28.39 -15.75
N LYS A 63 -12.50 29.43 -15.76
CA LYS A 63 -12.93 30.78 -15.40
C LYS A 63 -13.96 31.35 -16.40
N GLU A 64 -13.78 31.08 -17.67
CA GLU A 64 -14.73 31.52 -18.71
C GLU A 64 -16.06 30.81 -18.55
N THR A 65 -16.01 29.47 -18.35
CA THR A 65 -17.21 28.64 -18.12
C THR A 65 -17.98 29.09 -16.86
N ILE A 66 -17.28 29.43 -15.78
CA ILE A 66 -17.85 29.98 -14.54
C ILE A 66 -18.59 31.28 -14.83
N ASN A 67 -17.94 32.23 -15.53
CA ASN A 67 -18.50 33.56 -15.80
C ASN A 67 -19.73 33.48 -16.72
N GLU A 68 -19.63 32.71 -17.81
CA GLU A 68 -20.75 32.56 -18.76
C GLU A 68 -22.02 31.97 -18.13
N ASN A 69 -21.85 31.09 -17.15
CA ASN A 69 -22.96 30.37 -16.54
C ASN A 69 -23.29 30.87 -15.13
N ASN A 70 -22.73 31.99 -14.70
CA ASN A 70 -22.93 32.57 -13.36
C ASN A 70 -22.78 31.56 -12.21
N LEU A 71 -21.79 30.65 -12.33
CA LEU A 71 -21.49 29.67 -11.30
C LEU A 71 -20.68 30.30 -10.17
N ILE A 72 -20.75 29.72 -8.98
CA ILE A 72 -19.96 30.16 -7.81
C ILE A 72 -18.81 29.20 -7.61
N PRO A 73 -17.57 29.60 -7.86
CA PRO A 73 -16.41 28.75 -7.69
C PRO A 73 -16.04 28.61 -6.22
N ILE A 74 -15.56 27.42 -5.88
CA ILE A 74 -14.94 27.08 -4.60
C ILE A 74 -13.56 26.56 -4.91
N SER A 75 -12.55 27.07 -4.17
CA SER A 75 -11.15 26.65 -4.32
C SER A 75 -10.67 25.94 -3.06
N ILE A 76 -10.07 24.77 -3.23
CA ILE A 76 -9.36 24.03 -2.19
C ILE A 76 -7.88 23.98 -2.60
N LYS A 77 -7.02 24.54 -1.77
CA LYS A 77 -5.60 24.66 -2.11
C LYS A 77 -4.75 23.65 -1.36
N ASN A 78 -3.78 23.06 -2.08
CA ASN A 78 -2.71 22.24 -1.49
C ASN A 78 -3.24 21.11 -0.59
N ILE A 79 -4.12 20.27 -1.12
CA ILE A 79 -4.69 19.11 -0.42
C ILE A 79 -4.08 17.81 -0.95
N ASN A 80 -3.68 16.90 -0.05
CA ASN A 80 -3.22 15.56 -0.41
C ASN A 80 -4.38 14.55 -0.48
N ILE A 81 -4.09 13.32 -0.91
CA ILE A 81 -5.09 12.22 -1.03
C ILE A 81 -5.81 11.88 0.28
N ASN A 82 -5.21 12.19 1.43
CA ASN A 82 -5.78 11.96 2.75
C ASN A 82 -6.58 13.16 3.28
N LYS A 83 -6.87 14.14 2.42
CA LYS A 83 -7.52 15.41 2.77
C LYS A 83 -6.76 16.24 3.79
N LEU A 84 -5.45 16.16 3.79
CA LEU A 84 -4.59 16.97 4.64
C LEU A 84 -3.97 18.10 3.82
N ASP A 85 -3.89 19.29 4.41
CA ASP A 85 -3.07 20.40 3.88
C ASP A 85 -1.56 20.17 4.16
N LYS A 86 -0.72 21.05 3.66
CA LYS A 86 0.73 21.00 3.89
C LYS A 86 1.14 21.05 5.37
N ASN A 87 0.25 21.57 6.23
CA ASN A 87 0.43 21.63 7.68
C ASN A 87 -0.15 20.41 8.40
N LYS A 88 -0.57 19.37 7.65
CA LYS A 88 -1.21 18.15 8.16
C LYS A 88 -2.57 18.38 8.84
N LYS A 89 -3.20 19.53 8.58
CA LYS A 89 -4.56 19.81 9.05
C LYS A 89 -5.56 19.18 8.09
N LYS A 90 -6.59 18.57 8.65
CA LYS A 90 -7.68 17.98 7.87
C LYS A 90 -8.56 19.08 7.26
N VAL A 91 -8.83 18.93 5.96
CA VAL A 91 -9.73 19.82 5.20
C VAL A 91 -11.07 19.10 5.01
N GLU A 92 -12.09 19.54 5.75
CA GLU A 92 -13.41 18.86 5.76
C GLU A 92 -14.44 19.46 4.79
N VAL A 93 -14.03 20.39 3.95
CA VAL A 93 -14.91 21.22 3.13
C VAL A 93 -15.70 20.46 2.05
N ILE A 94 -15.33 19.20 1.76
CA ILE A 94 -15.88 18.47 0.62
C ILE A 94 -16.22 17.02 0.99
N PRO A 95 -17.41 16.51 0.61
CA PRO A 95 -17.76 15.11 0.81
C PRO A 95 -16.76 14.15 0.16
N ASP A 96 -16.54 12.98 0.78
CA ASP A 96 -15.52 12.01 0.35
C ASP A 96 -15.68 11.55 -1.10
N GLU A 97 -16.92 11.31 -1.53
CA GLU A 97 -17.22 10.86 -2.89
C GLU A 97 -16.83 11.94 -3.93
N LEU A 98 -17.16 13.20 -3.63
CA LEU A 98 -16.85 14.33 -4.48
C LEU A 98 -15.33 14.56 -4.54
N PHE A 99 -14.67 14.52 -3.38
CA PHE A 99 -13.24 14.68 -3.29
C PHE A 99 -12.48 13.62 -4.12
N LYS A 100 -12.86 12.34 -4.00
CA LYS A 100 -12.22 11.26 -4.76
C LYS A 100 -12.31 11.50 -6.27
N LYS A 101 -13.46 11.97 -6.77
CA LYS A 101 -13.65 12.28 -8.19
C LYS A 101 -12.76 13.45 -8.63
N PHE A 102 -12.77 14.54 -7.88
CA PHE A 102 -11.96 15.71 -8.21
C PHE A 102 -10.46 15.43 -8.10
N TYR A 103 -10.05 14.67 -7.08
CA TYR A 103 -8.64 14.31 -6.92
C TYR A 103 -8.14 13.37 -8.03
N ALA A 104 -9.03 12.63 -8.67
CA ALA A 104 -8.71 11.73 -9.78
C ALA A 104 -8.45 12.46 -11.11
N ILE A 105 -8.82 13.75 -11.25
CA ILE A 105 -8.52 14.56 -12.44
C ILE A 105 -7.00 14.56 -12.65
N LYS A 106 -6.54 14.23 -13.86
CA LYS A 106 -5.13 14.05 -14.16
C LYS A 106 -4.47 15.29 -14.77
N ASN A 107 -5.23 16.00 -15.61
CA ASN A 107 -4.71 17.12 -16.38
C ASN A 107 -4.91 18.41 -15.61
N GLU A 108 -3.81 19.17 -15.43
CA GLU A 108 -3.88 20.51 -14.83
C GLU A 108 -4.56 21.48 -15.80
N ASN A 109 -5.36 22.38 -15.24
CA ASN A 109 -6.05 23.45 -15.96
C ASN A 109 -6.97 22.94 -17.11
N SER A 110 -7.41 21.69 -17.00
CA SER A 110 -8.38 21.11 -17.91
C SER A 110 -9.67 20.86 -17.13
N PRO A 111 -10.68 21.72 -17.27
CA PRO A 111 -11.93 21.54 -16.56
C PRO A 111 -12.71 20.34 -17.10
N GLU A 112 -13.46 19.70 -16.21
CA GLU A 112 -14.31 18.55 -16.53
C GLU A 112 -15.68 18.72 -15.88
N ILE A 113 -16.74 18.26 -16.56
CA ILE A 113 -18.08 18.15 -15.96
C ILE A 113 -18.21 16.77 -15.29
N ILE A 114 -18.44 16.78 -14.00
CA ILE A 114 -18.54 15.57 -13.18
C ILE A 114 -19.93 15.42 -12.61
N LYS A 115 -20.58 14.29 -12.93
CA LYS A 115 -21.88 13.92 -12.35
C LYS A 115 -21.67 13.01 -11.13
N ILE A 116 -22.32 13.39 -10.02
CA ILE A 116 -22.39 12.59 -8.80
C ILE A 116 -23.84 12.51 -8.36
N LYS A 117 -24.44 11.33 -8.44
CA LYS A 117 -25.86 11.10 -8.23
C LYS A 117 -26.68 12.04 -9.16
N ASN A 118 -27.46 12.94 -8.58
CA ASN A 118 -28.28 13.90 -9.33
C ASN A 118 -27.68 15.32 -9.36
N LYS A 119 -26.39 15.46 -9.02
CA LYS A 119 -25.69 16.75 -9.03
C LYS A 119 -24.61 16.78 -10.08
N PHE A 120 -24.40 17.93 -10.66
CA PHE A 120 -23.36 18.20 -11.65
C PHE A 120 -22.40 19.24 -11.10
N TYR A 121 -21.13 19.06 -11.43
CA TYR A 121 -20.04 19.92 -11.00
C TYR A 121 -19.13 20.21 -12.17
N LEU A 122 -18.75 21.46 -12.35
CA LEU A 122 -17.57 21.82 -13.13
C LEU A 122 -16.38 21.76 -12.18
N ALA A 123 -15.33 21.05 -12.53
CA ALA A 123 -14.16 20.92 -11.68
C ALA A 123 -12.86 20.87 -12.49
N GLN A 124 -11.78 21.38 -11.91
CA GLN A 124 -10.42 21.23 -12.45
C GLN A 124 -9.41 21.06 -11.33
N VAL A 125 -8.27 20.47 -11.67
CA VAL A 125 -7.06 20.58 -10.89
C VAL A 125 -6.30 21.80 -11.40
N SER A 126 -6.19 22.84 -10.58
CA SER A 126 -5.49 24.09 -10.96
C SER A 126 -4.00 24.06 -10.69
N SER A 127 -3.51 23.17 -9.86
CA SER A 127 -2.08 22.92 -9.69
C SER A 127 -1.81 21.57 -9.05
N VAL A 128 -0.67 20.97 -9.40
CA VAL A 128 -0.13 19.76 -8.76
C VAL A 128 1.27 20.07 -8.25
N GLU A 129 1.50 19.87 -6.97
CA GLU A 129 2.80 20.03 -6.34
C GLU A 129 3.26 18.71 -5.72
N LYS A 130 4.49 18.30 -6.04
CA LYS A 130 5.10 17.09 -5.48
C LYS A 130 6.19 17.48 -4.50
N ILE A 131 6.02 17.13 -3.25
CA ILE A 131 6.95 17.43 -2.17
C ILE A 131 7.68 16.16 -1.76
N SER A 132 9.01 16.17 -1.84
CA SER A 132 9.83 15.04 -1.38
C SER A 132 9.76 14.93 0.14
N LYS A 133 9.43 13.74 0.64
CA LYS A 133 9.46 13.42 2.06
C LYS A 133 10.90 13.26 2.55
N LYS A 134 11.09 13.45 3.85
CA LYS A 134 12.40 13.30 4.50
C LYS A 134 12.51 11.89 5.12
N ILE A 135 13.74 11.41 5.26
CA ILE A 135 14.02 10.15 5.95
C ILE A 135 13.52 10.16 7.42
N SER A 136 13.45 11.36 8.02
CA SER A 136 12.93 11.56 9.38
C SER A 136 11.40 11.47 9.48
N ASP A 137 10.68 11.51 8.36
CA ASP A 137 9.22 11.40 8.38
C ASP A 137 8.83 10.01 8.90
N PRO A 138 7.88 9.92 9.85
CA PRO A 138 7.59 8.67 10.56
C PRO A 138 7.18 7.52 9.63
N ASP A 139 6.39 7.80 8.59
CA ASP A 139 5.95 6.82 7.60
C ASP A 139 7.10 6.34 6.71
N VAL A 140 7.99 7.24 6.29
CA VAL A 140 9.20 6.91 5.53
C VAL A 140 10.15 6.05 6.37
N SER A 141 10.47 6.51 7.59
CA SER A 141 11.33 5.78 8.52
C SER A 141 10.78 4.37 8.83
N LYS A 142 9.46 4.26 9.05
CA LYS A 142 8.79 2.96 9.29
C LYS A 142 8.90 2.03 8.07
N SER A 143 8.64 2.56 6.88
CA SER A 143 8.71 1.81 5.62
C SER A 143 10.12 1.29 5.35
N LEU A 144 11.13 2.16 5.46
CA LEU A 144 12.54 1.81 5.26
C LEU A 144 13.03 0.76 6.27
N LYS A 145 12.66 0.91 7.56
CA LYS A 145 12.99 -0.08 8.59
C LYS A 145 12.35 -1.43 8.33
N ALA A 146 11.09 -1.45 7.87
CA ALA A 146 10.41 -2.70 7.52
C ALA A 146 11.11 -3.38 6.34
N GLN A 147 11.48 -2.63 5.30
CA GLN A 147 12.17 -3.15 4.13
C GLN A 147 13.55 -3.71 4.50
N LEU A 148 14.37 -2.99 5.28
CA LEU A 148 15.67 -3.47 5.73
C LEU A 148 15.55 -4.70 6.63
N ASN A 149 14.57 -4.75 7.54
CA ASN A 149 14.32 -5.94 8.34
C ASN A 149 13.97 -7.15 7.48
N PHE A 150 13.19 -6.95 6.42
CA PHE A 150 12.86 -8.02 5.49
C PHE A 150 14.09 -8.49 4.70
N GLN A 151 14.92 -7.57 4.19
CA GLN A 151 16.17 -7.89 3.51
C GLN A 151 17.15 -8.66 4.43
N ASN A 152 17.33 -8.19 5.67
CA ASN A 152 18.19 -8.87 6.64
C ASN A 152 17.70 -10.30 6.95
N LYS A 153 16.37 -10.52 6.98
CA LYS A 153 15.82 -11.89 7.14
C LYS A 153 16.13 -12.78 5.95
N ILE A 154 15.99 -12.26 4.73
CA ILE A 154 16.34 -13.01 3.51
C ILE A 154 17.83 -13.37 3.52
N GLU A 155 18.70 -12.41 3.80
CA GLU A 155 20.16 -12.63 3.88
C GLU A 155 20.52 -13.68 4.93
N SER A 156 19.93 -13.56 6.14
CA SER A 156 20.15 -14.53 7.23
C SER A 156 19.66 -15.93 6.84
N ASN A 157 18.46 -16.04 6.26
CA ASN A 157 17.93 -17.32 5.81
C ASN A 157 18.77 -17.94 4.71
N SER A 158 19.27 -17.13 3.76
CA SER A 158 20.16 -17.59 2.68
C SER A 158 21.49 -18.12 3.24
N SER A 159 22.05 -17.45 4.25
CA SER A 159 23.24 -17.93 4.93
C SER A 159 23.00 -19.28 5.61
N ILE A 160 21.91 -19.43 6.36
CA ILE A 160 21.54 -20.69 7.02
C ILE A 160 21.33 -21.81 5.99
N LEU A 161 20.64 -21.54 4.88
CA LEU A 161 20.43 -22.52 3.82
C LEU A 161 21.76 -22.96 3.18
N LYS A 162 22.70 -22.04 2.99
CA LYS A 162 24.05 -22.35 2.51
C LYS A 162 24.76 -23.25 3.49
N ASP A 163 24.72 -22.93 4.79
CA ASP A 163 25.38 -23.74 5.84
C ASP A 163 24.75 -25.15 5.91
N ILE A 164 23.40 -25.28 5.75
CA ILE A 164 22.72 -26.58 5.66
C ILE A 164 23.25 -27.37 4.46
N SER A 165 23.35 -26.75 3.28
CA SER A 165 23.81 -27.41 2.05
C SER A 165 25.28 -27.90 2.15
N MET A 166 26.09 -27.27 2.98
CA MET A 166 27.46 -27.67 3.28
C MET A 166 27.57 -28.69 4.41
N GLY A 167 26.46 -29.21 4.94
CA GLY A 167 26.44 -30.16 6.05
C GLY A 167 26.84 -29.55 7.39
N ALA A 168 26.75 -28.25 7.54
CA ALA A 168 27.16 -27.55 8.76
C ALA A 168 26.18 -27.73 9.94
N PHE A 169 24.99 -28.31 9.71
CA PHE A 169 23.99 -28.54 10.75
C PHE A 169 23.68 -30.03 10.92
N ASP A 170 24.06 -30.56 12.05
CA ASP A 170 23.63 -31.81 12.64
C ASP A 170 22.92 -31.52 13.97
N LYS A 171 22.53 -32.55 14.71
CA LYS A 171 21.87 -32.42 16.01
C LYS A 171 22.62 -31.55 17.02
N ASP A 172 23.95 -31.76 17.12
CA ASP A 172 24.76 -31.04 18.10
C ASP A 172 25.02 -29.61 17.68
N LYS A 173 25.27 -29.37 16.39
CA LYS A 173 25.50 -28.05 15.83
C LYS A 173 24.25 -27.17 15.89
N ILE A 174 23.04 -27.74 15.81
CA ILE A 174 21.79 -27.01 16.03
C ILE A 174 21.72 -26.47 17.46
N ASN A 175 22.12 -27.26 18.47
CA ASN A 175 22.12 -26.81 19.86
C ASN A 175 23.14 -25.66 20.06
N ILE A 176 24.35 -25.79 19.53
CA ILE A 176 25.35 -24.72 19.57
C ILE A 176 24.85 -23.45 18.86
N PHE A 177 24.25 -23.59 17.70
CA PHE A 177 23.68 -22.47 16.98
C PHE A 177 22.54 -21.77 17.76
N ALA A 178 21.70 -22.58 18.41
CA ALA A 178 20.60 -22.05 19.21
C ALA A 178 21.12 -21.28 20.43
N GLU A 179 22.07 -21.80 21.16
CA GLU A 179 22.71 -21.09 22.29
C GLU A 179 23.33 -19.78 21.85
N LYS A 180 24.15 -19.80 20.80
CA LYS A 180 24.84 -18.62 20.26
C LYS A 180 23.84 -17.52 19.83
N ASN A 181 22.64 -17.87 19.41
CA ASN A 181 21.62 -16.94 18.91
C ASN A 181 20.47 -16.72 19.89
N ASN A 182 20.57 -17.22 21.13
CA ASN A 182 19.51 -17.14 22.15
C ASN A 182 18.16 -17.71 21.64
N LEU A 183 18.20 -18.84 20.93
CA LEU A 183 17.03 -19.53 20.43
C LEU A 183 16.65 -20.70 21.35
N ILE A 184 15.37 -21.05 21.34
CA ILE A 184 14.86 -22.16 22.15
C ILE A 184 14.80 -23.41 21.27
N VAL A 185 15.51 -24.46 21.65
CA VAL A 185 15.39 -25.79 21.06
C VAL A 185 14.19 -26.52 21.71
N LYS A 186 13.34 -27.07 20.88
CA LYS A 186 12.20 -27.90 21.30
C LYS A 186 12.26 -29.26 20.62
N ASN A 187 12.04 -30.30 21.39
CA ASN A 187 11.82 -31.65 20.86
C ASN A 187 10.31 -31.89 20.78
N ASP A 188 9.84 -32.28 19.62
CA ASP A 188 8.42 -32.55 19.39
C ASP A 188 8.24 -33.81 18.53
N VAL A 189 7.12 -34.49 18.69
CA VAL A 189 6.73 -35.64 17.88
C VAL A 189 5.50 -35.27 17.09
N ILE A 190 5.63 -35.21 15.78
CA ILE A 190 4.56 -34.83 14.87
C ILE A 190 4.00 -36.09 14.23
N SER A 191 2.80 -36.48 14.61
CA SER A 191 2.10 -37.69 14.12
C SER A 191 0.90 -37.40 13.21
N ASP A 192 0.40 -36.17 13.17
CA ASP A 192 -0.79 -35.80 12.43
C ASP A 192 -0.62 -34.41 11.78
N LEU A 193 -1.18 -34.24 10.58
CA LEU A 193 -1.20 -32.98 9.83
C LEU A 193 -2.04 -31.89 10.51
N LYS A 194 -3.04 -32.28 11.34
CA LYS A 194 -4.05 -31.34 11.84
C LYS A 194 -3.91 -30.96 13.33
N GLN A 195 -3.13 -31.67 14.10
CA GLN A 195 -3.10 -31.55 15.57
C GLN A 195 -1.81 -30.91 16.11
N ASN A 196 -1.25 -29.92 15.41
CA ASN A 196 -0.08 -29.22 15.94
C ASN A 196 -0.41 -27.76 16.27
N LYS A 197 -0.10 -27.33 17.52
CA LYS A 197 -0.33 -25.94 17.98
C LYS A 197 0.74 -24.96 17.50
N ILE A 198 1.90 -25.45 17.05
CA ILE A 198 3.07 -24.66 16.68
C ILE A 198 3.14 -24.44 15.18
N PHE A 199 2.84 -25.48 14.39
CA PHE A 199 3.03 -25.50 12.95
C PHE A 199 1.71 -25.51 12.19
N THR A 200 1.65 -24.78 11.10
CA THR A 200 0.54 -24.88 10.14
C THR A 200 0.66 -26.17 9.33
N GLU A 201 -0.44 -26.64 8.76
CA GLU A 201 -0.47 -27.83 7.90
C GLU A 201 0.58 -27.80 6.78
N GLY A 202 0.79 -26.65 6.14
CA GLY A 202 1.80 -26.48 5.10
C GLY A 202 3.25 -26.63 5.60
N ILE A 203 3.51 -26.25 6.85
CA ILE A 203 4.83 -26.47 7.49
C ILE A 203 4.99 -27.95 7.83
N ILE A 204 3.95 -28.59 8.39
CA ILE A 204 3.98 -30.01 8.76
C ILE A 204 4.22 -30.88 7.53
N LYS A 205 3.56 -30.60 6.40
CA LYS A 205 3.80 -31.31 5.12
C LYS A 205 5.27 -31.26 4.71
N ARG A 206 5.94 -30.12 4.88
CA ARG A 206 7.39 -30.00 4.59
C ARG A 206 8.24 -30.77 5.57
N ILE A 207 7.86 -30.81 6.86
CA ILE A 207 8.57 -31.59 7.87
C ILE A 207 8.51 -33.09 7.54
N PHE A 208 7.37 -33.59 7.11
CA PHE A 208 7.22 -35.00 6.71
C PHE A 208 7.99 -35.40 5.45
N LEU A 209 8.48 -34.46 4.67
CA LEU A 209 9.37 -34.73 3.53
C LEU A 209 10.83 -34.88 3.92
N LEU A 210 11.21 -34.53 5.15
CA LEU A 210 12.57 -34.65 5.63
C LEU A 210 12.94 -36.10 5.90
N LYS A 211 14.14 -36.47 5.47
CA LYS A 211 14.72 -37.79 5.77
C LYS A 211 15.30 -37.80 7.19
N ASN A 212 15.51 -38.98 7.71
CA ASN A 212 16.17 -39.17 9.00
C ASN A 212 17.58 -38.54 8.98
N GLY A 213 17.91 -37.73 9.97
CA GLY A 213 19.18 -37.00 10.05
C GLY A 213 19.23 -35.73 9.18
N GLU A 214 18.16 -35.40 8.46
CA GLU A 214 18.11 -34.21 7.58
C GLU A 214 17.78 -32.93 8.37
N THR A 215 18.47 -31.86 8.03
CA THR A 215 18.19 -30.52 8.54
C THR A 215 17.58 -29.67 7.45
N SER A 216 16.56 -28.87 7.78
CA SER A 216 15.95 -27.92 6.86
C SER A 216 15.56 -26.62 7.56
N LEU A 217 15.62 -25.52 6.83
CA LEU A 217 15.04 -24.23 7.23
C LEU A 217 13.65 -24.08 6.58
N ILE A 218 12.63 -24.13 7.41
CA ILE A 218 11.24 -23.98 6.96
C ILE A 218 10.72 -22.62 7.40
N THR A 219 10.21 -21.84 6.47
CA THR A 219 9.72 -20.49 6.70
C THR A 219 8.25 -20.37 6.32
N ASN A 220 7.51 -19.47 6.98
CA ASN A 220 6.21 -19.09 6.48
C ASN A 220 6.34 -18.08 5.31
N SER A 221 5.25 -17.86 4.56
CA SER A 221 5.24 -17.01 3.36
C SER A 221 5.67 -15.55 3.62
N THR A 222 5.50 -15.06 4.84
CA THR A 222 5.84 -13.68 5.22
C THR A 222 7.25 -13.56 5.84
N LEU A 223 8.00 -14.64 5.95
CA LEU A 223 9.27 -14.74 6.67
C LEU A 223 9.22 -14.20 8.11
N SER A 224 8.03 -14.18 8.71
CA SER A 224 7.85 -13.73 10.10
C SER A 224 8.17 -14.83 11.11
N LYS A 225 8.10 -16.10 10.68
CA LYS A 225 8.49 -17.28 11.47
C LYS A 225 9.36 -18.17 10.64
N ASN A 226 10.55 -18.46 11.17
CA ASN A 226 11.53 -19.34 10.58
C ASN A 226 11.84 -20.47 11.58
N TYR A 227 11.86 -21.69 11.10
CA TYR A 227 12.14 -22.88 11.91
C TYR A 227 13.31 -23.63 11.32
N LEU A 228 14.39 -23.75 12.08
CA LEU A 228 15.47 -24.68 11.77
C LEU A 228 15.09 -26.03 12.38
N ILE A 229 14.89 -27.04 11.55
CA ILE A 229 14.34 -28.33 11.94
C ILE A 229 15.32 -29.43 11.59
N TYR A 230 15.58 -30.30 12.55
CA TYR A 230 16.34 -31.53 12.38
C TYR A 230 15.42 -32.72 12.57
N ALA A 231 15.31 -33.59 11.57
CA ALA A 231 14.51 -34.81 11.63
C ALA A 231 15.32 -35.92 12.31
N ALA A 232 15.18 -36.05 13.62
CA ALA A 232 15.96 -37.00 14.43
C ALA A 232 15.58 -38.46 14.15
N ASP A 233 14.29 -38.74 13.96
CA ASP A 233 13.77 -40.07 13.66
C ASP A 233 12.45 -39.96 12.87
N THR A 234 12.25 -40.84 11.92
CA THR A 234 11.02 -40.91 11.10
C THR A 234 10.47 -42.32 11.11
N LYS A 235 9.29 -42.48 11.67
CA LYS A 235 8.59 -43.79 11.72
C LYS A 235 7.44 -43.79 10.73
N TYR A 236 7.42 -44.77 9.85
CA TYR A 236 6.31 -45.01 8.93
C TYR A 236 5.32 -45.96 9.56
N LYS A 237 4.03 -45.57 9.63
CA LYS A 237 2.94 -46.49 9.97
C LYS A 237 2.64 -47.32 8.72
N ASN A 238 2.84 -48.65 8.83
CA ASN A 238 2.25 -49.55 7.86
C ASN A 238 0.73 -49.45 7.97
N LEU A 239 0.09 -48.88 7.00
CA LEU A 239 -1.35 -49.05 6.84
C LEU A 239 -1.56 -50.51 6.39
N SER A 240 -1.85 -51.40 7.33
CA SER A 240 -2.42 -52.71 6.97
C SER A 240 -3.67 -52.45 6.16
N LYS A 241 -3.72 -53.03 4.94
CA LYS A 241 -4.89 -53.04 4.07
C LYS A 241 -6.07 -53.70 4.77
#